data_62bc5ab2f23a73e7923a9a4582b8112a
#
_entry.id   62bc5ab2f23a73e7923a9a4582b8112a
#
_cell.length_a   1.000
_cell.length_b   1.000
_cell.length_c   1.000
_cell.angle_alpha   90.00
_cell.angle_beta   90.00
_cell.angle_gamma   90.00
#
_symmetry.space_group_name_H-M   'P 1'
#
loop_
_entity.id
_entity.type
_entity.pdbx_description
1 polymer ?
#
loop_
_entity_poly.entity_id
_entity_poly.type
_entity_poly.pdbx_seq_one_letter_code
_entity_poly.pdbx_strand_id
1 'polypeptide(L)'
;MVNQALKIANISKEQVDAVAFTRGPGLMGSLLVGTSFAKSFALALNVPLIDVNHMQGHIMAHFIDEGQEMPEFPFICLTVSGGHTQIVVVKEHFNMEVIGETIDDAAGEAFDKSAKILGLQYPGGPLIDKYAKQGNPTAFKFTKPRVKDLEFSFSGLKSNILQLIQREQKKDVDFIEKNLIDLCA
;
A
#
# COMPACT_ATOMS: atom_id res chain seq x y z
N MET A 1 12.11 18.66 -4.92
CA MET A 1 11.12 18.00 -5.78
C MET A 1 10.57 18.94 -6.85
N VAL A 2 9.80 20.01 -6.55
CA VAL A 2 9.18 20.90 -7.58
C VAL A 2 10.20 21.48 -8.55
N ASN A 3 11.28 22.10 -8.08
CA ASN A 3 12.34 22.62 -8.96
C ASN A 3 12.96 21.55 -9.87
N GLN A 4 13.06 20.31 -9.38
CA GLN A 4 13.54 19.20 -10.20
C GLN A 4 12.53 18.79 -11.26
N ALA A 5 11.24 18.75 -10.92
CA ALA A 5 10.16 18.45 -11.86
C ALA A 5 10.11 19.50 -12.99
N LEU A 6 10.15 20.78 -12.66
CA LEU A 6 10.20 21.87 -13.64
C LEU A 6 11.41 21.75 -14.56
N LYS A 7 12.58 21.42 -13.98
CA LYS A 7 13.81 21.23 -14.77
C LYS A 7 13.71 20.03 -15.71
N ILE A 8 13.15 18.91 -15.27
CA ILE A 8 12.97 17.72 -16.11
C ILE A 8 11.96 18.01 -17.23
N ALA A 9 10.87 18.70 -16.91
CA ALA A 9 9.87 19.10 -17.89
C ALA A 9 10.33 20.21 -18.83
N ASN A 10 11.50 20.82 -18.54
CA ASN A 10 12.05 21.96 -19.28
C ASN A 10 11.06 23.13 -19.40
N ILE A 11 10.36 23.43 -18.30
CA ILE A 11 9.43 24.56 -18.18
C ILE A 11 9.82 25.49 -17.03
N SER A 12 9.38 26.74 -17.09
CA SER A 12 9.45 27.69 -15.99
C SER A 12 8.21 27.56 -15.08
N LYS A 13 8.30 28.08 -13.86
CA LYS A 13 7.14 28.05 -12.92
C LYS A 13 5.95 28.86 -13.42
N GLU A 14 6.19 29.88 -14.26
CA GLU A 14 5.15 30.74 -14.87
C GLU A 14 4.34 30.00 -15.94
N GLN A 15 4.83 28.86 -16.42
CA GLN A 15 4.14 27.99 -17.39
C GLN A 15 3.29 26.90 -16.72
N VAL A 16 3.18 26.92 -15.39
CA VAL A 16 2.32 26.00 -14.64
C VAL A 16 0.88 26.51 -14.65
N ASP A 17 -0.04 25.71 -15.19
CA ASP A 17 -1.44 26.08 -15.34
C ASP A 17 -2.30 25.71 -14.13
N ALA A 18 -1.88 24.72 -13.33
CA ALA A 18 -2.56 24.27 -12.12
C ALA A 18 -1.59 23.57 -11.15
N VAL A 19 -1.96 23.50 -9.88
CA VAL A 19 -1.24 22.74 -8.85
C VAL A 19 -2.17 21.66 -8.30
N ALA A 20 -1.82 20.40 -8.52
CA ALA A 20 -2.49 19.27 -7.91
C ALA A 20 -1.75 18.81 -6.65
N PHE A 21 -2.51 18.38 -5.63
CA PHE A 21 -1.93 17.88 -4.38
C PHE A 21 -2.78 16.74 -3.80
N THR A 22 -2.14 15.84 -3.07
CA THR A 22 -2.84 14.77 -2.36
C THR A 22 -3.54 15.34 -1.13
N ARG A 23 -4.89 15.32 -1.14
CA ARG A 23 -5.71 15.72 0.01
C ARG A 23 -5.65 14.69 1.14
N GLY A 24 -5.58 13.43 0.80
CA GLY A 24 -5.64 12.27 1.70
C GLY A 24 -6.30 11.07 1.00
N PRO A 25 -6.37 9.93 1.69
CA PRO A 25 -5.78 9.63 3.01
C PRO A 25 -4.24 9.58 3.00
N GLY A 26 -3.63 9.61 4.21
CA GLY A 26 -2.19 9.54 4.39
C GLY A 26 -1.72 10.08 5.75
N LEU A 27 -0.42 10.05 5.98
CA LEU A 27 0.17 10.55 7.22
C LEU A 27 -0.04 12.05 7.37
N MET A 28 -0.64 12.46 8.49
CA MET A 28 -1.04 13.84 8.77
C MET A 28 0.11 14.85 8.54
N GLY A 29 1.30 14.55 9.05
CA GLY A 29 2.45 15.44 8.89
C GLY A 29 2.85 15.66 7.42
N SER A 30 2.88 14.58 6.64
CA SER A 30 3.20 14.66 5.20
C SER A 30 2.11 15.39 4.41
N LEU A 31 0.84 15.12 4.72
CA LEU A 31 -0.30 15.81 4.10
C LEU A 31 -0.29 17.31 4.42
N LEU A 32 0.00 17.69 5.68
CA LEU A 32 0.06 19.09 6.09
C LEU A 32 1.15 19.85 5.34
N VAL A 33 2.36 19.29 5.24
CA VAL A 33 3.46 19.90 4.49
C VAL A 33 3.12 20.04 3.02
N GLY A 34 2.63 18.96 2.38
CA GLY A 34 2.27 18.96 0.96
C GLY A 34 1.15 19.95 0.64
N THR A 35 0.08 19.94 1.45
CA THR A 35 -1.06 20.85 1.28
C THR A 35 -0.67 22.31 1.47
N SER A 36 0.10 22.62 2.53
CA SER A 36 0.54 24.01 2.80
C SER A 36 1.41 24.54 1.66
N PHE A 37 2.35 23.71 1.19
CA PHE A 37 3.19 24.08 0.04
C PHE A 37 2.33 24.31 -1.22
N ALA A 38 1.45 23.37 -1.57
CA ALA A 38 0.62 23.43 -2.76
C ALA A 38 -0.28 24.69 -2.77
N LYS A 39 -0.93 24.97 -1.63
CA LYS A 39 -1.75 26.18 -1.46
C LYS A 39 -0.95 27.46 -1.67
N SER A 40 0.22 27.57 -1.03
CA SER A 40 1.07 28.76 -1.15
C SER A 40 1.61 28.92 -2.57
N PHE A 41 1.97 27.81 -3.22
CA PHE A 41 2.51 27.83 -4.58
C PHE A 41 1.44 28.21 -5.61
N ALA A 42 0.23 27.61 -5.52
CA ALA A 42 -0.90 27.95 -6.38
C ALA A 42 -1.32 29.43 -6.22
N LEU A 43 -1.37 29.91 -4.97
CA LEU A 43 -1.67 31.31 -4.67
C LEU A 43 -0.63 32.26 -5.27
N ALA A 44 0.65 31.94 -5.13
CA ALA A 44 1.73 32.78 -5.65
C ALA A 44 1.74 32.88 -7.17
N LEU A 45 1.32 31.81 -7.86
CA LEU A 45 1.23 31.75 -9.32
C LEU A 45 -0.13 32.21 -9.84
N ASN A 46 -1.11 32.40 -8.96
CA ASN A 46 -2.51 32.71 -9.30
C ASN A 46 -3.13 31.65 -10.25
N VAL A 47 -2.89 30.36 -9.96
CA VAL A 47 -3.41 29.22 -10.74
C VAL A 47 -4.34 28.35 -9.89
N PRO A 48 -5.23 27.55 -10.53
CA PRO A 48 -6.10 26.64 -9.83
C PRO A 48 -5.36 25.63 -8.93
N LEU A 49 -5.98 25.32 -7.77
CA LEU A 49 -5.54 24.26 -6.87
C LEU A 49 -6.50 23.09 -6.98
N ILE A 50 -5.97 21.89 -7.27
CA ILE A 50 -6.75 20.67 -7.49
C ILE A 50 -6.45 19.69 -6.37
N ASP A 51 -7.45 19.30 -5.61
CA ASP A 51 -7.32 18.27 -4.60
C ASP A 51 -7.52 16.87 -5.19
N VAL A 52 -6.61 15.96 -4.85
CA VAL A 52 -6.62 14.57 -5.35
C VAL A 52 -6.76 13.60 -4.18
N ASN A 53 -7.70 12.67 -4.30
CA ASN A 53 -7.80 11.55 -3.37
C ASN A 53 -6.67 10.54 -3.66
N HIS A 54 -5.90 10.18 -2.63
CA HIS A 54 -4.75 9.29 -2.74
C HIS A 54 -5.10 7.93 -3.36
N MET A 55 -6.22 7.32 -2.92
CA MET A 55 -6.65 6.01 -3.41
C MET A 55 -7.15 6.07 -4.85
N GLN A 56 -7.87 7.14 -5.22
CA GLN A 56 -8.24 7.39 -6.61
C GLN A 56 -7.02 7.62 -7.48
N GLY A 57 -6.00 8.30 -6.96
CA GLY A 57 -4.72 8.48 -7.65
C GLY A 57 -4.03 7.15 -7.97
N HIS A 58 -4.04 6.18 -7.04
CA HIS A 58 -3.52 4.83 -7.31
C HIS A 58 -4.28 4.11 -8.43
N ILE A 59 -5.61 4.20 -8.42
CA ILE A 59 -6.45 3.57 -9.46
C ILE A 59 -6.24 4.27 -10.81
N MET A 60 -6.22 5.61 -10.82
CA MET A 60 -6.04 6.39 -12.04
C MET A 60 -4.63 6.24 -12.65
N ALA A 61 -3.65 5.74 -11.91
CA ALA A 61 -2.31 5.45 -12.44
C ALA A 61 -2.34 4.43 -13.59
N HIS A 62 -3.36 3.56 -13.67
CA HIS A 62 -3.55 2.63 -14.80
C HIS A 62 -3.85 3.34 -16.14
N PHE A 63 -4.22 4.62 -16.11
CA PHE A 63 -4.49 5.42 -17.30
C PHE A 63 -3.30 6.31 -17.73
N ILE A 64 -2.15 6.16 -17.07
CA ILE A 64 -0.91 6.79 -17.54
C ILE A 64 -0.38 5.95 -18.71
N ASP A 65 -0.22 6.60 -19.85
CA ASP A 65 0.27 5.93 -21.06
C ASP A 65 1.78 5.61 -20.93
N GLU A 66 2.06 4.36 -20.66
CA GLU A 66 3.43 3.80 -20.62
C GLU A 66 3.56 2.65 -21.65
N GLY A 67 2.67 2.62 -22.68
CA GLY A 67 2.62 1.58 -23.71
C GLY A 67 1.98 0.27 -23.24
N GLN A 68 1.25 0.28 -22.14
CA GLN A 68 0.45 -0.84 -21.66
C GLN A 68 -1.02 -0.66 -22.05
N GLU A 69 -1.76 -1.78 -22.17
CA GLU A 69 -3.21 -1.73 -22.35
C GLU A 69 -3.89 -1.06 -21.16
N MET A 70 -4.69 -0.05 -21.42
CA MET A 70 -5.52 0.60 -20.42
C MET A 70 -6.77 -0.24 -20.15
N PRO A 71 -7.22 -0.35 -18.88
CA PRO A 71 -8.43 -1.09 -18.56
C PRO A 71 -9.67 -0.41 -19.16
N GLU A 72 -10.59 -1.21 -19.71
CA GLU A 72 -11.90 -0.73 -20.16
C GLU A 72 -12.89 -0.68 -18.99
N PHE A 73 -13.77 0.31 -18.99
CA PHE A 73 -14.83 0.42 -17.97
C PHE A 73 -16.03 -0.50 -18.28
N PRO A 74 -16.72 -1.06 -17.27
CA PRO A 74 -16.31 -1.08 -15.86
C PRO A 74 -15.25 -2.14 -15.58
N PHE A 75 -14.38 -1.90 -14.59
CA PHE A 75 -13.42 -2.91 -14.12
C PHE A 75 -13.33 -2.97 -12.60
N ILE A 76 -12.75 -4.05 -12.08
CA ILE A 76 -12.46 -4.21 -10.65
C ILE A 76 -10.98 -3.92 -10.42
N CYS A 77 -10.69 -3.04 -9.46
CA CYS A 77 -9.34 -2.73 -9.02
C CYS A 77 -9.12 -3.24 -7.59
N LEU A 78 -8.11 -4.08 -7.39
CA LEU A 78 -7.63 -4.46 -6.07
C LEU A 78 -6.46 -3.55 -5.69
N THR A 79 -6.69 -2.67 -4.72
CA THR A 79 -5.64 -1.82 -4.17
C THR A 79 -5.03 -2.47 -2.94
N VAL A 80 -3.73 -2.77 -2.98
CA VAL A 80 -2.98 -3.39 -1.88
C VAL A 80 -1.77 -2.54 -1.55
N SER A 81 -1.71 -2.05 -0.32
CA SER A 81 -0.61 -1.19 0.15
C SER A 81 -0.31 -1.41 1.64
N GLY A 82 0.64 -0.64 2.18
CA GLY A 82 0.95 -0.63 3.61
C GLY A 82 -0.15 -0.05 4.50
N GLY A 83 -1.06 0.77 3.93
CA GLY A 83 -2.13 1.43 4.71
C GLY A 83 -3.54 1.06 4.28
N HIS A 84 -3.73 0.46 3.11
CA HIS A 84 -5.05 0.17 2.56
C HIS A 84 -5.07 -1.17 1.82
N THR A 85 -6.17 -1.90 1.96
CA THR A 85 -6.49 -3.07 1.15
C THR A 85 -7.97 -2.99 0.83
N GLN A 86 -8.30 -2.75 -0.46
CA GLN A 86 -9.67 -2.48 -0.92
C GLN A 86 -9.92 -3.12 -2.27
N ILE A 87 -11.15 -3.60 -2.48
CA ILE A 87 -11.69 -3.95 -3.80
C ILE A 87 -12.61 -2.80 -4.23
N VAL A 88 -12.33 -2.24 -5.39
CA VAL A 88 -13.06 -1.08 -5.92
C VAL A 88 -13.62 -1.42 -7.29
N VAL A 89 -14.91 -1.22 -7.48
CA VAL A 89 -15.54 -1.20 -8.81
C VAL A 89 -15.37 0.18 -9.39
N VAL A 90 -14.73 0.25 -10.55
CA VAL A 90 -14.49 1.50 -11.28
C VAL A 90 -15.43 1.51 -12.47
N LYS A 91 -16.48 2.33 -12.39
CA LYS A 91 -17.53 2.44 -13.41
C LYS A 91 -17.14 3.43 -14.51
N GLU A 92 -16.43 4.50 -14.11
CA GLU A 92 -15.91 5.59 -14.94
C GLU A 92 -14.72 6.23 -14.20
N HIS A 93 -13.98 7.15 -14.82
CA HIS A 93 -12.76 7.76 -14.28
C HIS A 93 -12.86 8.23 -12.81
N PHE A 94 -13.97 8.82 -12.40
CA PHE A 94 -14.17 9.31 -11.02
C PHE A 94 -15.39 8.69 -10.32
N ASN A 95 -16.05 7.74 -10.97
CA ASN A 95 -17.17 6.99 -10.42
C ASN A 95 -16.70 5.64 -9.93
N MET A 96 -16.30 5.59 -8.65
CA MET A 96 -15.68 4.45 -7.99
C MET A 96 -16.46 4.07 -6.74
N GLU A 97 -16.65 2.77 -6.54
CA GLU A 97 -17.37 2.22 -5.41
C GLU A 97 -16.52 1.16 -4.71
N VAL A 98 -16.21 1.35 -3.42
CA VAL A 98 -15.54 0.34 -2.60
C VAL A 98 -16.55 -0.74 -2.26
N ILE A 99 -16.32 -1.98 -2.70
CA ILE A 99 -17.20 -3.13 -2.47
C ILE A 99 -16.64 -4.09 -1.43
N GLY A 100 -15.40 -3.93 -1.03
CA GLY A 100 -14.75 -4.70 0.03
C GLY A 100 -13.50 -4.01 0.51
N GLU A 101 -13.22 -4.11 1.80
CA GLU A 101 -12.02 -3.53 2.40
C GLU A 101 -11.55 -4.35 3.60
N THR A 102 -10.34 -4.09 4.06
CA THR A 102 -9.86 -4.70 5.30
C THR A 102 -10.55 -4.07 6.50
N ILE A 103 -10.99 -4.94 7.43
CA ILE A 103 -11.63 -4.52 8.68
C ILE A 103 -10.63 -4.28 9.81
N ASP A 104 -9.34 -4.54 9.55
CA ASP A 104 -8.27 -4.39 10.53
C ASP A 104 -6.96 -3.93 9.84
N ASP A 105 -5.87 -4.67 9.96
CA ASP A 105 -4.60 -4.32 9.34
C ASP A 105 -4.70 -4.38 7.80
N ALA A 106 -4.01 -3.48 7.10
CA ALA A 106 -3.79 -3.63 5.66
C ALA A 106 -2.82 -4.79 5.38
N ALA A 107 -2.88 -5.36 4.17
CA ALA A 107 -2.01 -6.48 3.81
C ALA A 107 -0.52 -6.15 3.97
N GLY A 108 -0.06 -4.99 3.48
CA GLY A 108 1.34 -4.57 3.63
C GLY A 108 1.73 -4.33 5.08
N GLU A 109 0.82 -3.80 5.91
CA GLU A 109 1.04 -3.65 7.35
C GLU A 109 1.17 -5.02 8.04
N ALA A 110 0.36 -6.01 7.63
CA ALA A 110 0.47 -7.38 8.13
C ALA A 110 1.81 -8.02 7.77
N PHE A 111 2.34 -7.79 6.56
CA PHE A 111 3.68 -8.20 6.16
C PHE A 111 4.77 -7.56 7.03
N ASP A 112 4.72 -6.25 7.24
CA ASP A 112 5.71 -5.55 8.07
C ASP A 112 5.68 -6.01 9.55
N LYS A 113 4.47 -6.22 10.09
CA LYS A 113 4.29 -6.74 11.45
C LYS A 113 4.81 -8.18 11.57
N SER A 114 4.56 -9.03 10.59
CA SER A 114 5.04 -10.41 10.54
C SER A 114 6.55 -10.46 10.40
N ALA A 115 7.13 -9.67 9.52
CA ALA A 115 8.57 -9.52 9.35
C ALA A 115 9.26 -9.12 10.64
N LYS A 116 8.70 -8.16 11.37
CA LYS A 116 9.22 -7.74 12.68
C LYS A 116 9.25 -8.88 13.70
N ILE A 117 8.22 -9.74 13.72
CA ILE A 117 8.17 -10.92 14.60
C ILE A 117 9.26 -11.92 14.21
N LEU A 118 9.55 -12.07 12.92
CA LEU A 118 10.59 -12.94 12.38
C LEU A 118 12.01 -12.35 12.52
N GLY A 119 12.16 -11.14 13.07
CA GLY A 119 13.46 -10.47 13.23
C GLY A 119 14.01 -9.84 11.94
N LEU A 120 13.17 -9.69 10.91
CA LEU A 120 13.54 -9.05 9.65
C LEU A 120 13.49 -7.52 9.77
N GLN A 121 14.28 -6.83 8.94
CA GLN A 121 14.34 -5.36 8.90
C GLN A 121 13.13 -4.79 8.16
N TYR A 122 12.86 -3.51 8.41
CA TYR A 122 11.88 -2.71 7.67
C TYR A 122 12.49 -2.14 6.37
N PRO A 123 11.77 -2.12 5.24
CA PRO A 123 10.42 -2.66 5.03
C PRO A 123 10.41 -4.20 4.95
N GLY A 124 9.46 -4.83 5.65
CA GLY A 124 9.40 -6.29 5.80
C GLY A 124 8.85 -7.03 4.60
N GLY A 125 7.86 -6.45 3.91
CA GLY A 125 7.19 -7.08 2.79
C GLY A 125 8.13 -7.62 1.70
N PRO A 126 9.06 -6.81 1.16
CA PRO A 126 10.03 -7.27 0.15
C PRO A 126 10.95 -8.40 0.64
N LEU A 127 11.28 -8.42 1.94
CA LEU A 127 12.11 -9.47 2.52
C LEU A 127 11.34 -10.78 2.65
N ILE A 128 10.09 -10.72 3.12
CA ILE A 128 9.21 -11.90 3.17
C ILE A 128 9.03 -12.47 1.76
N ASP A 129 8.69 -11.65 0.77
CA ASP A 129 8.54 -12.12 -0.63
C ASP A 129 9.80 -12.78 -1.17
N LYS A 130 10.98 -12.22 -0.86
CA LYS A 130 12.25 -12.78 -1.27
C LYS A 130 12.49 -14.17 -0.66
N TYR A 131 12.24 -14.36 0.63
CA TYR A 131 12.44 -15.64 1.31
C TYR A 131 11.33 -16.64 0.96
N ALA A 132 10.10 -16.21 0.86
CA ALA A 132 8.96 -17.07 0.50
C ALA A 132 9.15 -17.83 -0.82
N LYS A 133 9.80 -17.20 -1.80
CA LYS A 133 10.13 -17.84 -3.09
C LYS A 133 11.02 -19.09 -2.97
N GLN A 134 11.68 -19.29 -1.84
CA GLN A 134 12.59 -20.40 -1.57
C GLN A 134 12.01 -21.40 -0.57
N GLY A 135 10.90 -21.06 0.07
CA GLY A 135 10.28 -21.83 1.15
C GLY A 135 9.21 -22.80 0.68
N ASN A 136 8.78 -23.62 1.62
CA ASN A 136 7.67 -24.55 1.44
C ASN A 136 6.37 -23.94 1.97
N PRO A 137 5.40 -23.52 1.12
CA PRO A 137 4.17 -22.86 1.54
C PRO A 137 3.20 -23.78 2.32
N THR A 138 3.54 -25.05 2.48
CA THR A 138 2.74 -26.02 3.24
C THR A 138 3.39 -26.46 4.56
N ALA A 139 4.58 -25.92 4.88
CA ALA A 139 5.33 -26.25 6.09
C ALA A 139 4.56 -25.89 7.37
N PHE A 140 3.89 -24.76 7.36
CA PHE A 140 3.09 -24.27 8.49
C PHE A 140 1.65 -23.97 8.06
N LYS A 141 0.70 -24.27 8.95
CA LYS A 141 -0.71 -23.98 8.71
C LYS A 141 -1.15 -22.80 9.58
N PHE A 142 -1.58 -21.73 8.94
CA PHE A 142 -2.20 -20.59 9.61
C PHE A 142 -3.71 -20.61 9.41
N THR A 143 -4.43 -20.08 10.41
CA THR A 143 -5.89 -20.01 10.36
C THR A 143 -6.30 -18.94 9.35
N LYS A 144 -7.18 -19.28 8.42
CA LYS A 144 -7.81 -18.28 7.55
C LYS A 144 -8.84 -17.49 8.35
N PRO A 145 -8.82 -16.15 8.29
CA PRO A 145 -9.82 -15.33 8.95
C PRO A 145 -11.21 -15.63 8.36
N ARG A 146 -12.24 -15.56 9.22
CA ARG A 146 -13.63 -15.62 8.78
C ARG A 146 -14.17 -14.21 8.74
N VAL A 147 -14.32 -13.67 7.56
CA VAL A 147 -14.90 -12.35 7.29
C VAL A 147 -16.19 -12.51 6.48
N LYS A 148 -16.98 -11.44 6.43
CA LYS A 148 -18.23 -11.41 5.67
C LYS A 148 -17.96 -10.84 4.28
N ASP A 149 -18.77 -11.27 3.35
CA ASP A 149 -18.82 -10.73 1.98
C ASP A 149 -17.41 -10.62 1.32
N LEU A 150 -17.02 -9.43 0.89
CA LEU A 150 -15.75 -9.13 0.23
C LEU A 150 -14.74 -8.45 1.15
N GLU A 151 -14.95 -8.52 2.46
CA GLU A 151 -14.03 -7.96 3.44
C GLU A 151 -12.74 -8.79 3.57
N PHE A 152 -11.69 -8.16 4.11
CA PHE A 152 -10.43 -8.81 4.47
C PHE A 152 -10.14 -8.66 5.96
N SER A 153 -9.33 -9.56 6.50
CA SER A 153 -8.74 -9.43 7.84
C SER A 153 -7.36 -10.06 7.85
N PHE A 154 -6.38 -9.34 8.36
CA PHE A 154 -4.99 -9.78 8.44
C PHE A 154 -4.43 -9.80 9.87
N SER A 155 -5.09 -9.18 10.84
CA SER A 155 -4.60 -9.11 12.24
C SER A 155 -4.46 -10.48 12.89
N GLY A 156 -5.33 -11.44 12.51
CA GLY A 156 -5.27 -12.81 12.98
C GLY A 156 -4.00 -13.54 12.56
N LEU A 157 -3.46 -13.26 11.39
CA LEU A 157 -2.22 -13.87 10.89
C LEU A 157 -1.04 -13.54 11.81
N LYS A 158 -0.86 -12.26 12.17
CA LYS A 158 0.17 -11.83 13.12
C LYS A 158 0.10 -12.61 14.44
N SER A 159 -1.10 -12.76 15.01
CA SER A 159 -1.29 -13.48 16.27
C SER A 159 -0.96 -14.96 16.13
N ASN A 160 -1.33 -15.58 15.02
CA ASN A 160 -1.00 -16.99 14.73
C ASN A 160 0.50 -17.21 14.61
N ILE A 161 1.20 -16.35 13.87
CA ILE A 161 2.67 -16.42 13.73
C ILE A 161 3.33 -16.29 15.10
N LEU A 162 2.94 -15.30 15.90
CA LEU A 162 3.51 -15.07 17.23
C LEU A 162 3.29 -16.27 18.15
N GLN A 163 2.09 -16.85 18.16
CA GLN A 163 1.77 -18.03 18.98
C GLN A 163 2.57 -19.26 18.53
N LEU A 164 2.71 -19.49 17.22
CA LEU A 164 3.54 -20.55 16.68
C LEU A 164 4.97 -20.41 17.16
N ILE A 165 5.58 -19.25 16.97
CA ILE A 165 6.96 -18.98 17.38
C ILE A 165 7.16 -19.17 18.88
N GLN A 166 6.31 -18.59 19.71
CA GLN A 166 6.39 -18.73 21.17
C GLN A 166 6.27 -20.18 21.65
N ARG A 167 5.47 -20.98 20.95
CA ARG A 167 5.32 -22.41 21.26
C ARG A 167 6.54 -23.20 20.86
N GLU A 168 7.08 -22.98 19.66
CA GLU A 168 8.18 -23.78 19.13
C GLU A 168 9.55 -23.35 19.71
N GLN A 169 9.74 -22.06 19.99
CA GLN A 169 10.97 -21.59 20.65
C GLN A 169 11.15 -22.13 22.08
N LYS A 170 10.08 -22.57 22.75
CA LYS A 170 10.21 -23.29 24.02
C LYS A 170 10.87 -24.67 23.87
N LYS A 171 10.85 -25.24 22.67
CA LYS A 171 11.44 -26.54 22.34
C LYS A 171 12.80 -26.40 21.65
N ASP A 172 12.94 -25.41 20.79
CA ASP A 172 14.13 -25.09 20.02
C ASP A 172 14.31 -23.58 19.93
N VAL A 173 15.31 -23.05 20.64
CA VAL A 173 15.59 -21.60 20.71
C VAL A 173 15.87 -21.02 19.33
N ASP A 174 16.50 -21.81 18.44
CA ASP A 174 16.89 -21.39 17.09
C ASP A 174 15.79 -21.63 16.06
N PHE A 175 14.55 -21.88 16.50
CA PHE A 175 13.44 -22.25 15.63
C PHE A 175 13.22 -21.28 14.47
N ILE A 176 13.27 -19.96 14.73
CA ILE A 176 13.10 -18.95 13.68
C ILE A 176 14.24 -19.06 12.65
N GLU A 177 15.48 -19.11 13.10
CA GLU A 177 16.65 -19.16 12.21
C GLU A 177 16.60 -20.37 11.28
N LYS A 178 16.25 -21.54 11.83
CA LYS A 178 16.15 -22.80 11.08
C LYS A 178 14.98 -22.85 10.09
N ASN A 179 13.92 -22.11 10.35
CA ASN A 179 12.67 -22.19 9.59
C ASN A 179 12.26 -20.85 8.93
N LEU A 180 13.14 -19.85 8.90
CA LEU A 180 12.81 -18.50 8.44
C LEU A 180 12.21 -18.50 7.03
N ILE A 181 12.77 -19.26 6.12
CA ILE A 181 12.35 -19.36 4.72
C ILE A 181 10.93 -19.93 4.63
N ASP A 182 10.67 -21.03 5.34
CA ASP A 182 9.35 -21.68 5.36
C ASP A 182 8.29 -20.88 6.15
N LEU A 183 8.73 -20.09 7.13
CA LEU A 183 7.83 -19.17 7.86
C LEU A 183 7.41 -17.97 7.01
N CYS A 184 8.18 -17.62 5.98
CA CYS A 184 7.86 -16.57 5.03
C CYS A 184 6.98 -17.08 3.87
N ALA A 185 7.02 -18.37 3.56
CA ALA A 185 6.28 -18.98 2.46
C ALA A 185 4.84 -19.32 2.83
#